data_1b92ccc19dc156d66d403e350349dd94
#
_entry.id   1b92ccc19dc156d66d403e350349dd94
#
_cell.length_a   1.000
_cell.length_b   1.000
_cell.length_c   1.000
_cell.angle_alpha   90.00
_cell.angle_beta   90.00
_cell.angle_gamma   90.00
#
_symmetry.space_group_name_H-M   'P 1'
#
loop_
_entity.id
_entity.type
_entity.pdbx_description
1 polymer ?
#
loop_
_entity_poly.entity_id
_entity_poly.type
_entity_poly.pdbx_seq_one_letter_code
_entity_poly.pdbx_strand_id
1 'polypeptide(L)'
;MKTRTERDTFGQIEVDNERLWGAQTQRSLEHFKISTEKMPQELIVALAEVKRAAAIVNLDLGKLARDKAQAIAEAAEEVIAGQYPHEFPLAVWQTGSGTQSNMNMNEVLANRASELLGGERGEKRLVHPNDDVNLGQSSNDIFPTAMYVAASVAVVKTLLPATQTLQTTLNGKAEEFAEIVKIGRTHLQDATPLTLGQEFSGYVAQLAQSSAAITSLLPPLQELAVGGTAVGTGLNTHPEFGVRVAAELTRRTGVSFKSAGNKFAALAAHDAMVSVHGALKTLAASMMKIANDVRWLASGPRSGLGEISIPENEPGSSIMPGKVNPTQSEAVTMLCCQVFGNDVALNFGGASGNFELNVFKPLMAHNFLQSVRLLADGIHSFDEHCAHGIVANRDRIADLMERSLMLVTALAPHIGYDKAAKIAKQAHQQGANLKETALALGYVTSEEFDAWVKPQDMIHPVSYTHLRAHETREDL
;
A
#
# COMPACT_ATOMS: atom_id res chain seq x y z
N MET A 1 16.82 -15.35 37.11
CA MET A 1 17.45 -15.49 35.79
C MET A 1 18.95 -15.32 35.95
N LYS A 2 19.78 -16.09 35.25
CA LYS A 2 21.22 -15.85 35.23
C LYS A 2 21.51 -14.65 34.33
N THR A 3 22.29 -13.70 34.80
CA THR A 3 22.73 -12.55 34.01
C THR A 3 24.20 -12.69 33.65
N ARG A 4 24.63 -11.96 32.63
CA ARG A 4 26.03 -11.69 32.32
C ARG A 4 26.26 -10.20 32.30
N THR A 5 27.48 -9.81 32.60
CA THR A 5 27.90 -8.43 32.51
C THR A 5 28.26 -8.09 31.05
N GLU A 6 27.65 -7.03 30.51
CA GLU A 6 27.99 -6.39 29.26
C GLU A 6 28.55 -4.99 29.54
N ARG A 7 29.30 -4.44 28.61
CA ARG A 7 29.90 -3.11 28.77
C ARG A 7 29.76 -2.28 27.49
N ASP A 8 29.50 -1.00 27.68
CA ASP A 8 29.65 0.05 26.67
C ASP A 8 30.44 1.23 27.23
N THR A 9 30.49 2.37 26.52
CA THR A 9 31.20 3.59 26.94
C THR A 9 30.64 4.24 28.21
N PHE A 10 29.41 3.89 28.62
CA PHE A 10 28.77 4.34 29.86
C PHE A 10 29.01 3.43 31.06
N GLY A 11 29.70 2.30 30.86
CA GLY A 11 30.02 1.37 31.92
C GLY A 11 29.32 0.02 31.78
N GLN A 12 29.35 -0.73 32.87
CA GLN A 12 28.79 -2.09 32.94
C GLN A 12 27.26 -2.08 33.15
N ILE A 13 26.58 -3.10 32.61
CA ILE A 13 25.17 -3.35 32.80
C ILE A 13 24.93 -4.86 32.73
N GLU A 14 23.96 -5.35 33.52
CA GLU A 14 23.56 -6.76 33.52
C GLU A 14 22.54 -7.05 32.42
N VAL A 15 22.79 -8.10 31.65
CA VAL A 15 21.91 -8.58 30.58
C VAL A 15 21.56 -10.06 30.87
N ASP A 16 20.33 -10.46 30.60
CA ASP A 16 19.92 -11.85 30.69
C ASP A 16 20.84 -12.74 29.84
N ASN A 17 21.42 -13.78 30.45
CA ASN A 17 22.42 -14.62 29.82
C ASN A 17 21.89 -15.37 28.59
N GLU A 18 20.59 -15.59 28.48
CA GLU A 18 19.96 -16.24 27.32
C GLU A 18 19.81 -15.31 26.10
N ARG A 19 19.89 -13.98 26.30
CA ARG A 19 19.74 -13.01 25.25
C ARG A 19 21.02 -12.81 24.45
N LEU A 20 20.86 -12.54 23.15
CA LEU A 20 21.97 -12.22 22.25
C LEU A 20 22.32 -10.72 22.26
N TRP A 21 21.40 -9.83 22.66
CA TRP A 21 21.69 -8.40 22.70
C TRP A 21 22.71 -8.04 23.81
N GLY A 22 23.27 -6.85 23.73
CA GLY A 22 24.28 -6.35 24.64
C GLY A 22 23.84 -5.13 25.43
N ALA A 23 24.84 -4.32 25.84
CA ALA A 23 24.65 -3.22 26.78
C ALA A 23 23.77 -2.09 26.22
N GLN A 24 23.94 -1.68 24.97
CA GLN A 24 23.19 -0.55 24.41
C GLN A 24 21.72 -0.90 24.23
N THR A 25 21.41 -2.10 23.80
CA THR A 25 20.02 -2.60 23.73
C THR A 25 19.38 -2.65 25.10
N GLN A 26 20.09 -3.18 26.10
CA GLN A 26 19.60 -3.24 27.48
C GLN A 26 19.28 -1.86 28.03
N ARG A 27 20.14 -0.86 27.81
CA ARG A 27 19.87 0.53 28.22
C ARG A 27 18.64 1.11 27.52
N SER A 28 18.48 0.82 26.23
CA SER A 28 17.29 1.26 25.48
C SER A 28 16.01 0.69 26.07
N LEU A 29 16.00 -0.59 26.46
CA LEU A 29 14.87 -1.23 27.12
C LEU A 29 14.51 -0.62 28.48
N GLU A 30 15.52 -0.12 29.19
CA GLU A 30 15.32 0.55 30.49
C GLU A 30 14.77 1.96 30.34
N HIS A 31 15.26 2.72 29.32
CA HIS A 31 14.97 4.14 29.18
C HIS A 31 13.76 4.44 28.26
N PHE A 32 13.43 3.57 27.30
CA PHE A 32 12.38 3.81 26.31
C PHE A 32 11.20 2.84 26.45
N LYS A 33 10.59 2.82 27.64
CA LYS A 33 9.37 2.06 27.93
C LYS A 33 8.13 2.84 27.47
N ILE A 34 8.05 3.06 26.17
CA ILE A 34 7.01 3.90 25.55
C ILE A 34 6.17 3.03 24.64
N SER A 35 4.89 2.87 24.96
CA SER A 35 3.90 2.13 24.18
C SER A 35 4.28 0.66 23.90
N THR A 36 3.57 0.02 22.97
CA THR A 36 3.74 -1.41 22.65
C THR A 36 4.32 -1.65 21.27
N GLU A 37 4.34 -0.61 20.40
CA GLU A 37 4.82 -0.73 19.03
C GLU A 37 6.32 -1.02 19.01
N LYS A 38 6.66 -2.10 18.32
CA LYS A 38 8.05 -2.53 18.09
C LYS A 38 8.50 -2.18 16.68
N MET A 39 9.80 -2.16 16.48
CA MET A 39 10.36 -1.98 15.14
C MET A 39 9.82 -3.08 14.20
N PRO A 40 9.35 -2.70 12.99
CA PRO A 40 8.78 -3.65 12.04
C PRO A 40 9.74 -4.77 11.68
N GLN A 41 9.23 -6.00 11.53
CA GLN A 41 10.04 -7.17 11.18
C GLN A 41 10.74 -7.00 9.83
N GLU A 42 10.09 -6.34 8.88
CA GLU A 42 10.66 -6.03 7.57
C GLU A 42 11.94 -5.16 7.68
N LEU A 43 11.95 -4.23 8.64
CA LEU A 43 13.14 -3.42 8.93
C LEU A 43 14.25 -4.23 9.59
N ILE A 44 13.90 -5.14 10.51
CA ILE A 44 14.87 -6.04 11.15
C ILE A 44 15.55 -6.92 10.11
N VAL A 45 14.77 -7.52 9.21
CA VAL A 45 15.29 -8.32 8.09
C VAL A 45 16.19 -7.47 7.20
N ALA A 46 15.76 -6.26 6.84
CA ALA A 46 16.57 -5.35 6.01
C ALA A 46 17.88 -4.93 6.69
N LEU A 47 17.87 -4.67 8.01
CA LEU A 47 19.10 -4.41 8.77
C LEU A 47 20.05 -5.61 8.72
N ALA A 48 19.55 -6.82 8.90
CA ALA A 48 20.35 -8.03 8.80
C ALA A 48 20.94 -8.23 7.39
N GLU A 49 20.16 -8.00 6.32
CA GLU A 49 20.64 -8.03 4.93
C GLU A 49 21.73 -6.99 4.69
N VAL A 50 21.59 -5.77 5.21
CA VAL A 50 22.62 -4.73 5.11
C VAL A 50 23.89 -5.13 5.85
N LYS A 51 23.80 -5.70 7.05
CA LYS A 51 24.96 -6.15 7.84
C LYS A 51 25.67 -7.32 7.17
N ARG A 52 24.90 -8.26 6.62
CA ARG A 52 25.45 -9.36 5.84
C ARG A 52 26.23 -8.85 4.60
N ALA A 53 25.60 -7.96 3.83
CA ALA A 53 26.24 -7.36 2.66
C ALA A 53 27.51 -6.59 3.04
N ALA A 54 27.47 -5.82 4.12
CA ALA A 54 28.61 -5.07 4.65
C ALA A 54 29.79 -5.99 5.05
N ALA A 55 29.50 -7.11 5.71
CA ALA A 55 30.52 -8.09 6.12
C ALA A 55 31.21 -8.71 4.90
N ILE A 56 30.45 -9.14 3.90
CA ILE A 56 30.99 -9.71 2.64
C ILE A 56 31.83 -8.67 1.89
N VAL A 57 31.32 -7.44 1.75
CA VAL A 57 32.04 -6.38 1.05
C VAL A 57 33.32 -5.98 1.80
N ASN A 58 33.32 -5.91 3.12
CA ASN A 58 34.51 -5.64 3.91
C ASN A 58 35.56 -6.77 3.80
N LEU A 59 35.13 -8.04 3.69
CA LEU A 59 36.01 -9.14 3.38
C LEU A 59 36.66 -8.95 1.99
N ASP A 60 35.87 -8.69 0.97
CA ASP A 60 36.35 -8.51 -0.41
C ASP A 60 37.30 -7.31 -0.57
N LEU A 61 37.11 -6.28 0.26
CA LEU A 61 37.97 -5.11 0.35
C LEU A 61 39.23 -5.32 1.23
N GLY A 62 39.39 -6.51 1.82
CA GLY A 62 40.50 -6.84 2.71
C GLY A 62 40.50 -6.07 4.04
N LYS A 63 39.32 -5.61 4.48
CA LYS A 63 39.15 -4.84 5.73
C LYS A 63 38.71 -5.68 6.92
N LEU A 64 38.07 -6.83 6.67
CA LEU A 64 37.57 -7.74 7.71
C LEU A 64 38.17 -9.15 7.49
N ALA A 65 38.58 -9.80 8.56
CA ALA A 65 39.12 -11.15 8.51
C ALA A 65 38.02 -12.14 8.02
N ARG A 66 38.46 -13.15 7.25
CA ARG A 66 37.54 -14.09 6.59
C ARG A 66 36.62 -14.84 7.54
N ASP A 67 37.18 -15.36 8.64
CA ASP A 67 36.46 -16.10 9.65
C ASP A 67 35.36 -15.25 10.31
N LYS A 68 35.70 -14.02 10.71
CA LYS A 68 34.73 -13.04 11.26
C LYS A 68 33.64 -12.66 10.24
N ALA A 69 34.02 -12.38 8.99
CA ALA A 69 33.08 -12.00 7.96
C ALA A 69 32.07 -13.12 7.67
N GLN A 70 32.55 -14.36 7.61
CA GLN A 70 31.67 -15.51 7.39
C GLN A 70 30.75 -15.75 8.59
N ALA A 71 31.26 -15.66 9.81
CA ALA A 71 30.43 -15.82 11.02
C ALA A 71 29.37 -14.72 11.17
N ILE A 72 29.70 -13.47 10.84
CA ILE A 72 28.71 -12.36 10.82
C ILE A 72 27.66 -12.60 9.73
N ALA A 73 28.06 -13.03 8.55
CA ALA A 73 27.14 -13.31 7.46
C ALA A 73 26.18 -14.47 7.77
N GLU A 74 26.71 -15.53 8.44
CA GLU A 74 25.91 -16.68 8.89
C GLU A 74 24.91 -16.27 10.00
N ALA A 75 25.36 -15.52 11.00
CA ALA A 75 24.48 -14.98 12.05
C ALA A 75 23.37 -14.09 11.45
N ALA A 76 23.69 -13.29 10.43
CA ALA A 76 22.70 -12.47 9.74
C ALA A 76 21.67 -13.33 8.95
N GLU A 77 22.10 -14.44 8.31
CA GLU A 77 21.17 -15.38 7.65
C GLU A 77 20.20 -16.02 8.66
N GLU A 78 20.69 -16.38 9.86
CA GLU A 78 19.83 -16.91 10.92
C GLU A 78 18.75 -15.88 11.34
N VAL A 79 19.09 -14.58 11.43
CA VAL A 79 18.13 -13.50 11.71
C VAL A 79 17.14 -13.35 10.55
N ILE A 80 17.60 -13.33 9.30
CA ILE A 80 16.76 -13.24 8.10
C ILE A 80 15.77 -14.41 8.03
N ALA A 81 16.22 -15.60 8.42
CA ALA A 81 15.39 -16.80 8.50
C ALA A 81 14.39 -16.81 9.68
N GLY A 82 14.38 -15.77 10.51
CA GLY A 82 13.44 -15.62 11.64
C GLY A 82 13.76 -16.49 12.86
N GLN A 83 15.00 -16.97 13.01
CA GLN A 83 15.38 -17.85 14.13
C GLN A 83 15.40 -17.12 15.49
N TYR A 84 15.49 -15.79 15.50
CA TYR A 84 15.63 -14.97 16.71
C TYR A 84 14.51 -13.92 16.87
N PRO A 85 13.23 -14.30 16.92
CA PRO A 85 12.12 -13.35 16.90
C PRO A 85 12.05 -12.44 18.12
N HIS A 86 12.72 -12.82 19.24
CA HIS A 86 12.68 -12.09 20.53
C HIS A 86 13.93 -11.26 20.80
N GLU A 87 14.90 -11.24 19.88
CA GLU A 87 16.17 -10.53 20.09
C GLU A 87 16.14 -9.07 19.63
N PHE A 88 15.01 -8.61 19.05
CA PHE A 88 14.79 -7.25 18.57
C PHE A 88 13.60 -6.56 19.26
N PRO A 89 13.67 -6.37 20.61
CA PRO A 89 12.51 -5.95 21.40
C PRO A 89 12.29 -4.45 21.47
N LEU A 90 13.07 -3.63 20.74
CA LEU A 90 13.08 -2.20 20.91
C LEU A 90 11.79 -1.54 20.41
N ALA A 91 11.33 -0.51 21.14
CA ALA A 91 10.19 0.29 20.75
C ALA A 91 10.48 1.14 19.51
N VAL A 92 9.44 1.47 18.76
CA VAL A 92 9.49 2.49 17.69
C VAL A 92 9.92 3.84 18.28
N TRP A 93 9.41 4.15 19.47
CA TRP A 93 9.64 5.38 20.21
C TRP A 93 11.00 5.34 20.92
N GLN A 94 12.07 5.47 20.13
CA GLN A 94 13.47 5.43 20.53
C GLN A 94 14.20 6.66 19.99
N THR A 95 15.54 6.68 20.05
CA THR A 95 16.30 7.75 19.40
C THR A 95 15.95 7.87 17.91
N GLY A 96 15.66 9.05 17.45
CA GLY A 96 15.15 9.30 16.10
C GLY A 96 16.14 9.00 14.96
N SER A 97 17.42 8.85 15.26
CA SER A 97 18.44 8.37 14.31
C SER A 97 18.33 6.87 14.01
N GLY A 98 17.68 6.09 14.87
CA GLY A 98 17.62 4.63 14.79
C GLY A 98 18.91 3.94 15.30
N THR A 99 19.79 4.67 15.97
CA THR A 99 21.07 4.13 16.48
C THR A 99 20.87 2.93 17.38
N GLN A 100 19.86 2.94 18.25
CA GLN A 100 19.60 1.84 19.17
C GLN A 100 19.22 0.54 18.42
N SER A 101 18.42 0.63 17.37
CA SER A 101 18.12 -0.54 16.52
C SER A 101 19.32 -1.02 15.71
N ASN A 102 20.15 -0.11 15.19
CA ASN A 102 21.40 -0.48 14.54
C ASN A 102 22.35 -1.20 15.52
N MET A 103 22.47 -0.69 16.75
CA MET A 103 23.30 -1.33 17.77
C MET A 103 22.70 -2.65 18.26
N ASN A 104 21.39 -2.76 18.39
CA ASN A 104 20.73 -4.02 18.70
C ASN A 104 21.10 -5.11 17.67
N MET A 105 21.05 -4.79 16.38
CA MET A 105 21.49 -5.70 15.34
C MET A 105 22.98 -6.03 15.45
N ASN A 106 23.83 -5.01 15.66
CA ASN A 106 25.27 -5.23 15.82
C ASN A 106 25.60 -6.13 17.00
N GLU A 107 24.96 -5.94 18.16
CA GLU A 107 25.17 -6.72 19.38
C GLU A 107 24.72 -8.17 19.22
N VAL A 108 23.53 -8.38 18.63
CA VAL A 108 22.99 -9.73 18.35
C VAL A 108 23.92 -10.48 17.40
N LEU A 109 24.31 -9.86 16.27
CA LEU A 109 25.20 -10.50 15.32
C LEU A 109 26.61 -10.75 15.89
N ALA A 110 27.15 -9.84 16.68
CA ALA A 110 28.47 -9.99 17.29
C ALA A 110 28.50 -11.16 18.29
N ASN A 111 27.51 -11.25 19.17
CA ASN A 111 27.41 -12.36 20.13
C ASN A 111 27.19 -13.71 19.42
N ARG A 112 26.28 -13.75 18.44
CA ARG A 112 26.02 -14.97 17.67
C ARG A 112 27.21 -15.41 16.84
N ALA A 113 27.87 -14.48 16.13
CA ALA A 113 29.08 -14.77 15.38
C ALA A 113 30.23 -15.26 16.29
N SER A 114 30.34 -14.72 17.51
CA SER A 114 31.30 -15.22 18.48
C SER A 114 31.03 -16.68 18.86
N GLU A 115 29.77 -17.07 19.07
CA GLU A 115 29.41 -18.47 19.33
C GLU A 115 29.73 -19.39 18.14
N LEU A 116 29.45 -18.96 16.90
CA LEU A 116 29.79 -19.70 15.69
C LEU A 116 31.30 -19.95 15.53
N LEU A 117 32.12 -19.03 16.07
CA LEU A 117 33.57 -19.17 16.12
C LEU A 117 34.07 -19.97 17.36
N GLY A 118 33.18 -20.50 18.19
CA GLY A 118 33.55 -21.23 19.42
C GLY A 118 33.89 -20.32 20.60
N GLY A 119 33.56 -19.03 20.55
CA GLY A 119 33.76 -18.06 21.62
C GLY A 119 32.53 -17.92 22.53
N GLU A 120 32.59 -16.96 23.46
CA GLU A 120 31.55 -16.64 24.43
C GLU A 120 30.76 -15.38 23.99
N ARG A 121 29.61 -15.15 24.65
CA ARG A 121 28.87 -13.86 24.61
C ARG A 121 29.49 -12.87 25.59
N GLY A 122 29.19 -11.58 25.41
CA GLY A 122 29.57 -10.54 26.34
C GLY A 122 31.01 -10.03 26.15
N GLU A 123 31.66 -9.61 27.24
CA GLU A 123 32.97 -8.96 27.20
C GLU A 123 34.08 -9.79 26.51
N LYS A 124 33.94 -11.11 26.51
CA LYS A 124 34.94 -12.04 25.93
C LYS A 124 34.61 -12.47 24.50
N ARG A 125 33.64 -11.85 23.86
CA ARG A 125 33.27 -12.20 22.47
C ARG A 125 34.43 -12.02 21.50
N LEU A 126 34.50 -12.88 20.51
CA LEU A 126 35.53 -12.88 19.46
C LEU A 126 35.24 -11.85 18.35
N VAL A 127 33.96 -11.44 18.23
CA VAL A 127 33.49 -10.48 17.21
C VAL A 127 32.95 -9.23 17.93
N HIS A 128 33.50 -8.06 17.60
CA HIS A 128 33.12 -6.81 18.24
C HIS A 128 31.95 -6.11 17.49
N PRO A 129 30.89 -5.61 18.17
CA PRO A 129 29.74 -5.01 17.50
C PRO A 129 30.08 -3.74 16.70
N ASN A 130 31.02 -2.90 17.19
CA ASN A 130 31.43 -1.70 16.50
C ASN A 130 32.58 -1.94 15.52
N ASP A 131 33.65 -2.64 15.95
CA ASP A 131 34.87 -2.74 15.18
C ASP A 131 34.78 -3.77 14.05
N ASP A 132 33.96 -4.82 14.19
CA ASP A 132 33.79 -5.86 13.19
C ASP A 132 32.43 -5.74 12.46
N VAL A 133 31.30 -5.78 13.17
CA VAL A 133 29.95 -5.80 12.55
C VAL A 133 29.61 -4.44 11.93
N ASN A 134 29.98 -3.33 12.58
CA ASN A 134 29.72 -1.97 12.13
C ASN A 134 30.91 -1.34 11.36
N LEU A 135 31.89 -2.12 10.95
CA LEU A 135 33.12 -1.64 10.30
C LEU A 135 32.82 -0.81 9.05
N GLY A 136 33.33 0.43 9.00
CA GLY A 136 33.12 1.37 7.90
C GLY A 136 31.68 1.92 7.78
N GLN A 137 30.91 1.87 8.84
CA GLN A 137 29.52 2.24 8.90
C GLN A 137 29.24 3.25 10.03
N SER A 138 28.10 3.94 9.92
CA SER A 138 27.46 4.67 11.00
C SER A 138 25.97 4.26 11.07
N SER A 139 25.34 4.41 12.23
CA SER A 139 23.88 4.29 12.30
C SER A 139 23.19 5.30 11.38
N ASN A 140 23.82 6.45 11.14
CA ASN A 140 23.27 7.53 10.35
C ASN A 140 23.08 7.18 8.88
N ASP A 141 23.96 6.36 8.29
CA ASP A 141 23.82 5.88 6.91
C ASP A 141 23.18 4.47 6.84
N ILE A 142 23.38 3.62 7.84
CA ILE A 142 22.89 2.23 7.81
C ILE A 142 21.38 2.12 8.12
N PHE A 143 20.88 2.86 9.11
CA PHE A 143 19.44 2.80 9.40
C PHE A 143 18.58 3.29 8.22
N PRO A 144 18.85 4.46 7.59
CA PRO A 144 18.09 4.85 6.39
C PRO A 144 18.31 3.90 5.21
N THR A 145 19.50 3.30 5.06
CA THR A 145 19.71 2.25 4.06
C THR A 145 18.75 1.07 4.28
N ALA A 146 18.69 0.54 5.49
CA ALA A 146 17.76 -0.55 5.83
C ALA A 146 16.29 -0.14 5.68
N MET A 147 15.94 1.09 6.05
CA MET A 147 14.60 1.67 5.88
C MET A 147 14.18 1.68 4.40
N TYR A 148 15.08 2.10 3.50
CA TYR A 148 14.82 2.15 2.06
C TYR A 148 14.78 0.74 1.43
N VAL A 149 15.64 -0.16 1.88
CA VAL A 149 15.63 -1.56 1.45
C VAL A 149 14.30 -2.22 1.87
N ALA A 150 13.89 -2.10 3.13
CA ALA A 150 12.64 -2.65 3.63
C ALA A 150 11.44 -2.09 2.87
N ALA A 151 11.37 -0.77 2.68
CA ALA A 151 10.30 -0.09 1.97
C ALA A 151 10.21 -0.55 0.51
N SER A 152 11.34 -0.58 -0.21
CA SER A 152 11.38 -1.00 -1.62
C SER A 152 11.00 -2.46 -1.80
N VAL A 153 11.53 -3.34 -0.96
CA VAL A 153 11.21 -4.79 -1.02
C VAL A 153 9.74 -5.02 -0.73
N ALA A 154 9.18 -4.40 0.30
CA ALA A 154 7.76 -4.55 0.65
C ALA A 154 6.84 -4.04 -0.46
N VAL A 155 7.13 -2.89 -1.06
CA VAL A 155 6.34 -2.36 -2.18
C VAL A 155 6.43 -3.26 -3.40
N VAL A 156 7.65 -3.64 -3.83
CA VAL A 156 7.87 -4.38 -5.07
C VAL A 156 7.43 -5.84 -4.96
N LYS A 157 7.68 -6.49 -3.81
CA LYS A 157 7.45 -7.94 -3.65
C LYS A 157 6.08 -8.29 -3.07
N THR A 158 5.41 -7.34 -2.43
CA THR A 158 4.15 -7.62 -1.72
C THR A 158 3.00 -6.76 -2.24
N LEU A 159 3.12 -5.42 -2.20
CA LEU A 159 2.01 -4.53 -2.52
C LEU A 159 1.66 -4.52 -4.00
N LEU A 160 2.65 -4.31 -4.88
CA LEU A 160 2.38 -4.26 -6.33
C LEU A 160 1.80 -5.57 -6.87
N PRO A 161 2.30 -6.76 -6.49
CA PRO A 161 1.66 -8.02 -6.86
C PRO A 161 0.22 -8.16 -6.36
N ALA A 162 -0.07 -7.81 -5.10
CA ALA A 162 -1.44 -7.84 -4.56
C ALA A 162 -2.38 -6.92 -5.36
N THR A 163 -1.94 -5.70 -5.65
CA THR A 163 -2.70 -4.74 -6.46
C THR A 163 -2.96 -5.26 -7.88
N GLN A 164 -1.96 -5.89 -8.49
CA GLN A 164 -2.08 -6.50 -9.82
C GLN A 164 -3.08 -7.67 -9.83
N THR A 165 -3.10 -8.48 -8.79
CA THR A 165 -4.06 -9.60 -8.66
C THR A 165 -5.49 -9.08 -8.60
N LEU A 166 -5.79 -8.12 -7.72
CA LEU A 166 -7.12 -7.50 -7.65
C LEU A 166 -7.51 -6.81 -8.97
N GLN A 167 -6.57 -6.11 -9.60
CA GLN A 167 -6.81 -5.50 -10.92
C GLN A 167 -7.24 -6.54 -11.96
N THR A 168 -6.58 -7.69 -11.97
CA THR A 168 -6.90 -8.81 -12.89
C THR A 168 -8.30 -9.38 -12.60
N THR A 169 -8.63 -9.61 -11.33
CA THR A 169 -9.95 -10.07 -10.91
C THR A 169 -11.06 -9.11 -11.35
N LEU A 170 -10.88 -7.80 -11.06
CA LEU A 170 -11.88 -6.78 -11.43
C LEU A 170 -11.99 -6.61 -12.95
N ASN A 171 -10.89 -6.78 -13.71
CA ASN A 171 -10.95 -6.80 -15.17
C ASN A 171 -11.77 -7.97 -15.70
N GLY A 172 -11.58 -9.17 -15.13
CA GLY A 172 -12.43 -10.32 -15.45
C GLY A 172 -13.91 -10.05 -15.16
N LYS A 173 -14.22 -9.37 -14.06
CA LYS A 173 -15.59 -8.93 -13.74
C LYS A 173 -16.10 -7.86 -14.73
N ALA A 174 -15.27 -6.93 -15.15
CA ALA A 174 -15.65 -5.94 -16.16
C ALA A 174 -16.02 -6.61 -17.50
N GLU A 175 -15.30 -7.63 -17.90
CA GLU A 175 -15.58 -8.42 -19.10
C GLU A 175 -16.87 -9.28 -18.94
N GLU A 176 -17.02 -9.96 -17.79
CA GLU A 176 -18.22 -10.75 -17.46
C GLU A 176 -19.51 -9.91 -17.48
N PHE A 177 -19.42 -8.65 -17.07
CA PHE A 177 -20.54 -7.74 -16.94
C PHE A 177 -20.69 -6.75 -18.11
N ALA A 178 -19.95 -6.93 -19.19
CA ALA A 178 -19.88 -5.97 -20.30
C ALA A 178 -21.25 -5.67 -20.93
N GLU A 179 -22.12 -6.69 -21.01
CA GLU A 179 -23.44 -6.59 -21.64
C GLU A 179 -24.57 -6.25 -20.65
N ILE A 180 -24.28 -6.04 -19.37
CA ILE A 180 -25.29 -5.77 -18.34
C ILE A 180 -25.54 -4.28 -18.24
N VAL A 181 -26.54 -3.78 -18.96
CA VAL A 181 -26.94 -2.37 -18.92
C VAL A 181 -27.68 -2.09 -17.61
N LYS A 182 -27.26 -1.06 -16.89
CA LYS A 182 -27.77 -0.62 -15.61
C LYS A 182 -27.95 0.90 -15.55
N ILE A 183 -28.65 1.37 -14.52
CA ILE A 183 -28.72 2.82 -14.22
C ILE A 183 -27.38 3.29 -13.68
N GLY A 184 -26.85 4.36 -14.27
CA GLY A 184 -25.78 5.15 -13.69
C GLY A 184 -26.28 5.98 -12.50
N ARG A 185 -25.36 6.36 -11.60
CA ARG A 185 -25.68 7.24 -10.49
C ARG A 185 -24.62 8.34 -10.36
N THR A 186 -25.10 9.58 -10.32
CA THR A 186 -24.30 10.76 -9.96
C THR A 186 -24.95 11.42 -8.76
N HIS A 187 -24.19 11.88 -7.77
CA HIS A 187 -24.73 12.38 -6.49
C HIS A 187 -25.60 11.36 -5.74
N LEU A 188 -25.41 10.05 -5.98
CA LEU A 188 -26.31 8.96 -5.56
C LEU A 188 -27.75 9.09 -6.12
N GLN A 189 -27.97 9.93 -7.12
CA GLN A 189 -29.24 10.06 -7.82
C GLN A 189 -29.16 9.33 -9.17
N ASP A 190 -30.33 8.89 -9.66
CA ASP A 190 -30.46 8.21 -10.94
C ASP A 190 -29.90 9.09 -12.08
N ALA A 191 -29.09 8.47 -12.93
CA ALA A 191 -28.50 9.09 -14.11
C ALA A 191 -28.75 8.25 -15.36
N THR A 192 -28.11 8.61 -16.47
CA THR A 192 -28.21 7.86 -17.73
C THR A 192 -27.56 6.48 -17.60
N PRO A 193 -27.98 5.51 -18.45
CA PRO A 193 -27.45 4.16 -18.44
C PRO A 193 -25.94 4.08 -18.72
N LEU A 194 -25.32 3.04 -18.17
CA LEU A 194 -24.03 2.49 -18.54
C LEU A 194 -24.09 0.97 -18.36
N THR A 195 -23.04 0.24 -18.71
CA THR A 195 -22.97 -1.17 -18.32
C THR A 195 -22.29 -1.33 -16.96
N LEU A 196 -22.64 -2.41 -16.24
CA LEU A 196 -21.92 -2.79 -15.02
C LEU A 196 -20.43 -3.06 -15.31
N GLY A 197 -20.12 -3.60 -16.49
CA GLY A 197 -18.75 -3.77 -16.95
C GLY A 197 -18.00 -2.43 -17.11
N GLN A 198 -18.66 -1.40 -17.66
CA GLN A 198 -18.08 -0.06 -17.74
C GLN A 198 -17.79 0.54 -16.34
N GLU A 199 -18.70 0.32 -15.38
CA GLU A 199 -18.50 0.75 -13.99
C GLU A 199 -17.27 0.06 -13.38
N PHE A 200 -17.13 -1.27 -13.52
CA PHE A 200 -15.97 -2.02 -13.03
C PHE A 200 -14.68 -1.65 -13.76
N SER A 201 -14.72 -1.32 -15.04
CA SER A 201 -13.55 -0.85 -15.81
C SER A 201 -12.93 0.43 -15.22
N GLY A 202 -13.76 1.27 -14.61
CA GLY A 202 -13.29 2.45 -13.87
C GLY A 202 -12.44 2.07 -12.66
N TYR A 203 -12.79 1.01 -11.94
CA TYR A 203 -12.00 0.49 -10.80
C TYR A 203 -10.67 -0.06 -11.27
N VAL A 204 -10.67 -0.84 -12.37
CA VAL A 204 -9.45 -1.36 -13.02
C VAL A 204 -8.49 -0.22 -13.38
N ALA A 205 -9.01 0.84 -14.00
CA ALA A 205 -8.22 2.00 -14.38
C ALA A 205 -7.59 2.72 -13.17
N GLN A 206 -8.33 2.87 -12.06
CA GLN A 206 -7.80 3.48 -10.83
C GLN A 206 -6.65 2.67 -10.24
N LEU A 207 -6.74 1.34 -10.20
CA LEU A 207 -5.66 0.47 -9.71
C LEU A 207 -4.44 0.51 -10.64
N ALA A 208 -4.64 0.48 -11.95
CA ALA A 208 -3.56 0.61 -12.94
C ALA A 208 -2.79 1.92 -12.79
N GLN A 209 -3.50 3.04 -12.67
CA GLN A 209 -2.92 4.36 -12.47
C GLN A 209 -2.14 4.46 -11.15
N SER A 210 -2.69 3.91 -10.06
CA SER A 210 -2.03 3.88 -8.76
C SER A 210 -0.74 3.05 -8.80
N SER A 211 -0.76 1.87 -9.41
CA SER A 211 0.42 1.01 -9.60
C SER A 211 1.50 1.70 -10.44
N ALA A 212 1.11 2.37 -11.52
CA ALA A 212 2.03 3.13 -12.36
C ALA A 212 2.67 4.31 -11.60
N ALA A 213 1.88 5.05 -10.82
CA ALA A 213 2.37 6.15 -10.00
C ALA A 213 3.38 5.67 -8.95
N ILE A 214 3.06 4.60 -8.21
CA ILE A 214 3.98 4.00 -7.23
C ILE A 214 5.28 3.57 -7.92
N THR A 215 5.19 2.83 -9.03
CA THR A 215 6.35 2.32 -9.77
C THR A 215 7.25 3.46 -10.25
N SER A 216 6.70 4.56 -10.74
CA SER A 216 7.46 5.72 -11.22
C SER A 216 8.27 6.43 -10.13
N LEU A 217 7.87 6.29 -8.87
CA LEU A 217 8.52 6.90 -7.70
C LEU A 217 9.54 5.99 -6.99
N LEU A 218 9.67 4.73 -7.42
CA LEU A 218 10.61 3.79 -6.80
C LEU A 218 12.09 4.15 -7.02
N PRO A 219 12.55 4.66 -8.18
CA PRO A 219 13.98 4.88 -8.39
C PRO A 219 14.69 5.71 -7.32
N PRO A 220 14.15 6.85 -6.82
CA PRO A 220 14.75 7.57 -5.70
C PRO A 220 14.73 6.79 -4.37
N LEU A 221 13.70 5.95 -4.14
CA LEU A 221 13.62 5.10 -2.95
C LEU A 221 14.67 3.97 -2.97
N GLN A 222 15.21 3.65 -4.12
CA GLN A 222 16.25 2.64 -4.32
C GLN A 222 17.67 3.21 -4.27
N GLU A 223 17.83 4.51 -3.96
CA GLU A 223 19.11 5.15 -3.73
C GLU A 223 19.49 5.09 -2.26
N LEU A 224 20.57 4.38 -1.94
CA LEU A 224 20.94 4.04 -0.58
C LEU A 224 21.97 5.01 0.03
N ALA A 225 21.80 5.36 1.29
CA ALA A 225 22.68 6.23 2.05
C ALA A 225 24.03 5.58 2.41
N VAL A 226 24.14 4.25 2.36
CA VAL A 226 25.32 3.47 2.74
C VAL A 226 26.59 4.02 2.09
N GLY A 227 27.66 4.14 2.89
CA GLY A 227 28.91 4.76 2.48
C GLY A 227 29.01 6.27 2.81
N GLY A 228 27.93 6.90 3.31
CA GLY A 228 27.95 8.29 3.78
C GLY A 228 28.51 8.44 5.18
N THR A 229 28.47 7.39 5.99
CA THR A 229 28.88 7.35 7.40
C THR A 229 28.17 8.41 8.26
N ALA A 230 28.90 9.18 9.04
CA ALA A 230 28.35 10.07 10.08
C ALA A 230 27.53 11.24 9.54
N VAL A 231 28.01 11.91 8.48
CA VAL A 231 27.43 13.17 7.96
C VAL A 231 27.34 13.22 6.43
N GLY A 232 27.73 12.16 5.73
CA GLY A 232 27.70 12.09 4.27
C GLY A 232 29.06 12.13 3.57
N THR A 233 30.14 12.38 4.30
CA THR A 233 31.51 12.50 3.76
C THR A 233 32.19 11.17 3.50
N GLY A 234 31.67 10.05 4.04
CA GLY A 234 32.30 8.74 3.95
C GLY A 234 33.53 8.59 4.83
N LEU A 235 33.63 9.32 5.92
CA LEU A 235 34.75 9.24 6.86
C LEU A 235 34.89 7.79 7.37
N ASN A 236 36.14 7.27 7.35
CA ASN A 236 36.52 5.93 7.82
C ASN A 236 35.93 4.76 7.03
N THR A 237 35.43 4.97 5.81
CA THR A 237 34.98 3.88 4.93
C THR A 237 35.78 3.84 3.63
N HIS A 238 35.75 2.68 2.96
CA HIS A 238 36.41 2.54 1.66
C HIS A 238 35.56 3.21 0.56
N PRO A 239 36.15 3.91 -0.44
CA PRO A 239 35.40 4.61 -1.49
C PRO A 239 34.39 3.73 -2.25
N GLU A 240 34.68 2.46 -2.44
CA GLU A 240 33.81 1.51 -3.15
C GLU A 240 32.79 0.83 -2.24
N PHE A 241 32.84 1.01 -0.92
CA PHE A 241 32.01 0.29 0.03
C PHE A 241 30.51 0.45 -0.26
N GLY A 242 30.03 1.66 -0.38
CA GLY A 242 28.61 1.93 -0.61
C GLY A 242 28.07 1.36 -1.92
N VAL A 243 28.85 1.45 -2.99
CA VAL A 243 28.48 0.90 -4.32
C VAL A 243 28.41 -0.62 -4.28
N ARG A 244 29.41 -1.27 -3.66
CA ARG A 244 29.45 -2.75 -3.56
C ARG A 244 28.36 -3.30 -2.65
N VAL A 245 28.06 -2.62 -1.54
CA VAL A 245 26.93 -3.01 -0.64
C VAL A 245 25.60 -2.91 -1.39
N ALA A 246 25.34 -1.83 -2.13
CA ALA A 246 24.14 -1.68 -2.92
C ALA A 246 24.00 -2.78 -4.00
N ALA A 247 25.10 -3.15 -4.65
CA ALA A 247 25.14 -4.24 -5.64
C ALA A 247 24.83 -5.61 -4.99
N GLU A 248 25.41 -5.88 -3.82
CA GLU A 248 25.14 -7.13 -3.07
C GLU A 248 23.68 -7.21 -2.61
N LEU A 249 23.09 -6.09 -2.12
CA LEU A 249 21.70 -6.01 -1.77
C LEU A 249 20.77 -6.24 -2.99
N THR A 250 21.15 -5.70 -4.16
CA THR A 250 20.43 -5.97 -5.42
C THR A 250 20.44 -7.46 -5.75
N ARG A 251 21.61 -8.09 -5.69
CA ARG A 251 21.76 -9.52 -5.97
C ARG A 251 20.92 -10.40 -5.02
N ARG A 252 20.85 -10.02 -3.76
CA ARG A 252 20.13 -10.76 -2.71
C ARG A 252 18.63 -10.62 -2.81
N THR A 253 18.17 -9.39 -2.93
CA THR A 253 16.73 -9.09 -2.87
C THR A 253 16.04 -9.20 -4.23
N GLY A 254 16.78 -9.09 -5.33
CA GLY A 254 16.23 -8.95 -6.68
C GLY A 254 15.54 -7.61 -6.93
N VAL A 255 15.69 -6.63 -6.01
CA VAL A 255 15.27 -5.24 -6.18
C VAL A 255 16.50 -4.41 -6.52
N SER A 256 16.41 -3.55 -7.53
CA SER A 256 17.55 -2.76 -8.02
C SER A 256 17.89 -1.64 -7.02
N PHE A 257 19.05 -1.72 -6.40
CA PHE A 257 19.58 -0.68 -5.51
C PHE A 257 20.84 -0.06 -6.07
N LYS A 258 21.04 1.22 -5.81
CA LYS A 258 22.29 1.93 -6.10
C LYS A 258 22.70 2.80 -4.92
N SER A 259 23.99 3.11 -4.84
CA SER A 259 24.50 4.07 -3.87
C SER A 259 24.03 5.48 -4.24
N ALA A 260 23.42 6.22 -3.30
CA ALA A 260 22.92 7.56 -3.56
C ALA A 260 24.04 8.49 -4.06
N GLY A 261 23.73 9.27 -5.08
CA GLY A 261 24.68 10.23 -5.66
C GLY A 261 25.04 11.37 -4.71
N ASN A 262 24.14 11.74 -3.82
CA ASN A 262 24.37 12.74 -2.77
C ASN A 262 24.07 12.13 -1.39
N LYS A 263 25.13 11.85 -0.63
CA LYS A 263 25.02 11.24 0.70
C LYS A 263 24.50 12.22 1.77
N PHE A 264 24.70 13.51 1.58
CA PHE A 264 24.21 14.52 2.51
C PHE A 264 22.69 14.57 2.50
N ALA A 265 22.07 14.59 1.31
CA ALA A 265 20.62 14.49 1.19
C ALA A 265 20.09 13.14 1.69
N ALA A 266 20.79 12.04 1.39
CA ALA A 266 20.36 10.69 1.77
C ALA A 266 20.32 10.44 3.29
N LEU A 267 21.10 11.21 4.09
CA LEU A 267 21.11 11.13 5.55
C LEU A 267 20.07 12.08 6.17
N ALA A 268 19.85 13.25 5.58
CA ALA A 268 19.12 14.36 6.20
C ALA A 268 17.71 14.56 5.66
N ALA A 269 17.43 14.07 4.44
CA ALA A 269 16.13 14.20 3.78
C ALA A 269 15.62 12.85 3.29
N HIS A 270 14.35 12.56 3.55
CA HIS A 270 13.70 11.32 3.14
C HIS A 270 12.53 11.59 2.21
N ASP A 271 12.71 12.50 1.24
CA ASP A 271 11.70 12.93 0.28
C ASP A 271 11.15 11.75 -0.56
N ALA A 272 12.01 10.76 -0.87
CA ALA A 272 11.59 9.55 -1.56
C ALA A 272 10.54 8.74 -0.77
N MET A 273 10.70 8.63 0.57
CA MET A 273 9.72 8.00 1.44
C MET A 273 8.39 8.76 1.43
N VAL A 274 8.46 10.09 1.52
CA VAL A 274 7.28 10.97 1.47
C VAL A 274 6.56 10.85 0.14
N SER A 275 7.29 10.89 -0.97
CA SER A 275 6.71 10.83 -2.32
C SER A 275 6.03 9.49 -2.60
N VAL A 276 6.69 8.37 -2.28
CA VAL A 276 6.10 7.04 -2.47
C VAL A 276 4.89 6.86 -1.56
N HIS A 277 4.96 7.30 -0.30
CA HIS A 277 3.80 7.19 0.60
C HIS A 277 2.62 8.04 0.13
N GLY A 278 2.85 9.20 -0.49
CA GLY A 278 1.82 9.98 -1.17
C GLY A 278 1.09 9.19 -2.27
N ALA A 279 1.83 8.34 -3.01
CA ALA A 279 1.23 7.43 -3.99
C ALA A 279 0.49 6.26 -3.31
N LEU A 280 0.99 5.73 -2.17
CA LEU A 280 0.25 4.75 -1.36
C LEU A 280 -1.07 5.33 -0.84
N LYS A 281 -1.08 6.58 -0.40
CA LYS A 281 -2.30 7.31 -0.03
C LYS A 281 -3.29 7.40 -1.20
N THR A 282 -2.82 7.63 -2.41
CA THR A 282 -3.66 7.66 -3.62
C THR A 282 -4.28 6.29 -3.89
N LEU A 283 -3.50 5.20 -3.76
CA LEU A 283 -4.03 3.83 -3.83
C LEU A 283 -5.09 3.58 -2.75
N ALA A 284 -4.85 4.02 -1.51
CA ALA A 284 -5.84 3.93 -0.43
C ALA A 284 -7.14 4.67 -0.77
N ALA A 285 -7.05 5.86 -1.38
CA ALA A 285 -8.23 6.61 -1.83
C ALA A 285 -9.02 5.85 -2.90
N SER A 286 -8.32 5.24 -3.87
CA SER A 286 -8.94 4.38 -4.88
C SER A 286 -9.62 3.16 -4.26
N MET A 287 -8.94 2.47 -3.35
CA MET A 287 -9.49 1.31 -2.64
C MET A 287 -10.72 1.67 -1.79
N MET A 288 -10.68 2.81 -1.11
CA MET A 288 -11.83 3.30 -0.34
C MET A 288 -13.04 3.53 -1.24
N LYS A 289 -12.85 4.14 -2.41
CA LYS A 289 -13.92 4.36 -3.40
C LYS A 289 -14.48 3.04 -3.92
N ILE A 290 -13.63 2.11 -4.33
CA ILE A 290 -14.02 0.80 -4.84
C ILE A 290 -14.81 0.01 -3.79
N ALA A 291 -14.31 -0.07 -2.56
CA ALA A 291 -14.98 -0.78 -1.47
C ALA A 291 -16.33 -0.15 -1.10
N ASN A 292 -16.43 1.19 -1.13
CA ASN A 292 -17.69 1.89 -0.91
C ASN A 292 -18.71 1.61 -2.01
N ASP A 293 -18.32 1.65 -3.28
CA ASP A 293 -19.23 1.35 -4.38
C ASP A 293 -19.73 -0.10 -4.32
N VAL A 294 -18.83 -1.06 -4.08
CA VAL A 294 -19.20 -2.47 -3.94
C VAL A 294 -20.24 -2.68 -2.84
N ARG A 295 -20.04 -2.08 -1.65
CA ARG A 295 -21.02 -2.22 -0.57
C ARG A 295 -22.33 -1.48 -0.84
N TRP A 296 -22.31 -0.37 -1.59
CA TRP A 296 -23.54 0.28 -2.04
C TRP A 296 -24.31 -0.59 -3.03
N LEU A 297 -23.64 -1.12 -4.04
CA LEU A 297 -24.25 -2.00 -5.04
C LEU A 297 -24.85 -3.27 -4.42
N ALA A 298 -24.19 -3.81 -3.38
CA ALA A 298 -24.64 -5.00 -2.65
C ALA A 298 -25.67 -4.70 -1.53
N SER A 299 -26.00 -3.43 -1.28
CA SER A 299 -26.86 -3.04 -0.14
C SER A 299 -28.27 -3.63 -0.24
N GLY A 300 -28.81 -4.03 0.88
CA GLY A 300 -30.17 -4.55 0.99
C GLY A 300 -30.18 -5.99 1.53
N PRO A 301 -30.56 -7.01 0.73
CA PRO A 301 -30.80 -7.00 -0.73
C PRO A 301 -32.18 -6.45 -1.18
N ARG A 302 -33.18 -6.43 -0.31
CA ARG A 302 -34.55 -6.05 -0.72
C ARG A 302 -34.87 -4.56 -0.53
N SER A 303 -34.33 -3.93 0.52
CA SER A 303 -34.56 -2.53 0.85
C SER A 303 -33.41 -1.60 0.48
N GLY A 304 -32.43 -2.09 -0.27
CA GLY A 304 -31.30 -1.31 -0.80
C GLY A 304 -31.19 -1.47 -2.32
N LEU A 305 -30.00 -1.22 -2.87
CA LEU A 305 -29.77 -1.32 -4.31
C LEU A 305 -29.87 -2.77 -4.78
N GLY A 306 -29.09 -3.67 -4.19
CA GLY A 306 -29.13 -5.09 -4.49
C GLY A 306 -28.74 -5.45 -5.93
N GLU A 307 -27.96 -4.62 -6.61
CA GLU A 307 -27.55 -4.85 -8.01
C GLU A 307 -26.48 -5.93 -8.16
N ILE A 308 -25.71 -6.16 -7.10
CA ILE A 308 -24.75 -7.26 -7.00
C ILE A 308 -24.95 -8.05 -5.71
N SER A 309 -24.50 -9.28 -5.70
CA SER A 309 -24.30 -10.10 -4.50
C SER A 309 -22.82 -10.28 -4.25
N ILE A 310 -22.44 -10.33 -2.98
CA ILE A 310 -21.08 -10.57 -2.49
C ILE A 310 -21.05 -11.89 -1.70
N PRO A 311 -19.88 -12.54 -1.53
CA PRO A 311 -19.75 -13.76 -0.73
C PRO A 311 -20.23 -13.59 0.72
N GLU A 312 -20.85 -14.65 1.24
CA GLU A 312 -21.27 -14.77 2.63
C GLU A 312 -20.15 -15.43 3.43
N ASN A 313 -19.27 -14.65 4.03
CA ASN A 313 -18.07 -15.17 4.69
C ASN A 313 -18.33 -15.56 6.15
N GLU A 314 -19.14 -14.78 6.86
CA GLU A 314 -19.47 -14.98 8.27
C GLU A 314 -20.88 -14.50 8.63
N PRO A 315 -21.47 -14.99 9.74
CA PRO A 315 -22.76 -14.50 10.22
C PRO A 315 -22.73 -12.99 10.48
N GLY A 316 -23.60 -12.24 9.83
CA GLY A 316 -23.62 -10.79 9.88
C GLY A 316 -24.30 -10.18 11.12
N SER A 317 -24.96 -10.99 11.96
CA SER A 317 -25.69 -10.51 13.14
C SER A 317 -25.95 -11.61 14.15
N SER A 318 -25.87 -11.27 15.43
CA SER A 318 -26.21 -12.18 16.53
C SER A 318 -27.73 -12.32 16.75
N ILE A 319 -28.54 -11.38 16.24
CA ILE A 319 -30.00 -11.35 16.47
C ILE A 319 -30.85 -11.32 15.19
N MET A 320 -30.25 -11.19 14.02
CA MET A 320 -30.91 -11.17 12.71
C MET A 320 -30.38 -12.34 11.86
N PRO A 321 -31.01 -13.54 11.94
CA PRO A 321 -30.54 -14.71 11.17
C PRO A 321 -30.56 -14.45 9.67
N GLY A 322 -29.51 -14.88 8.97
CA GLY A 322 -29.39 -14.73 7.52
C GLY A 322 -28.98 -13.32 7.04
N LYS A 323 -28.65 -12.40 7.94
CA LYS A 323 -28.09 -11.10 7.56
C LYS A 323 -26.63 -11.25 7.14
N VAL A 324 -26.30 -10.78 5.95
CA VAL A 324 -24.93 -10.71 5.41
C VAL A 324 -24.46 -9.26 5.40
N ASN A 325 -23.28 -9.01 5.92
CA ASN A 325 -22.67 -7.67 5.94
C ASN A 325 -21.52 -7.58 4.94
N PRO A 326 -21.23 -6.39 4.39
CA PRO A 326 -20.09 -6.17 3.47
C PRO A 326 -18.77 -6.00 4.24
N THR A 327 -18.42 -6.98 5.08
CA THR A 327 -17.35 -6.90 6.08
C THR A 327 -15.98 -6.66 5.47
N GLN A 328 -15.70 -7.21 4.29
CA GLN A 328 -14.44 -6.94 3.56
C GLN A 328 -14.34 -5.47 3.13
N SER A 329 -15.43 -4.90 2.63
CA SER A 329 -15.48 -3.46 2.30
C SER A 329 -15.29 -2.58 3.54
N GLU A 330 -15.86 -2.97 4.69
CA GLU A 330 -15.68 -2.26 5.95
C GLU A 330 -14.22 -2.29 6.41
N ALA A 331 -13.58 -3.45 6.39
CA ALA A 331 -12.17 -3.61 6.73
C ALA A 331 -11.28 -2.73 5.83
N VAL A 332 -11.50 -2.78 4.51
CA VAL A 332 -10.74 -1.96 3.55
C VAL A 332 -10.92 -0.47 3.84
N THR A 333 -12.12 0.01 4.09
CA THR A 333 -12.32 1.43 4.37
C THR A 333 -11.64 1.87 5.67
N MET A 334 -11.61 1.02 6.72
CA MET A 334 -10.91 1.31 7.97
C MET A 334 -9.40 1.37 7.79
N LEU A 335 -8.80 0.39 7.08
CA LEU A 335 -7.35 0.42 6.84
C LEU A 335 -6.92 1.61 5.97
N CYS A 336 -7.76 2.06 5.03
CA CYS A 336 -7.49 3.27 4.25
C CYS A 336 -7.43 4.51 5.15
N CYS A 337 -8.30 4.63 6.14
CA CYS A 337 -8.23 5.71 7.13
C CYS A 337 -6.90 5.69 7.90
N GLN A 338 -6.40 4.50 8.27
CA GLN A 338 -5.10 4.37 8.94
C GLN A 338 -3.95 4.81 8.02
N VAL A 339 -3.98 4.44 6.74
CA VAL A 339 -2.99 4.88 5.75
C VAL A 339 -2.98 6.41 5.60
N PHE A 340 -4.14 7.06 5.60
CA PHE A 340 -4.23 8.52 5.58
C PHE A 340 -3.59 9.15 6.83
N GLY A 341 -3.82 8.58 8.00
CA GLY A 341 -3.19 9.03 9.24
C GLY A 341 -1.67 8.86 9.22
N ASN A 342 -1.19 7.72 8.72
CA ASN A 342 0.23 7.44 8.55
C ASN A 342 0.91 8.42 7.58
N ASP A 343 0.21 8.83 6.51
CA ASP A 343 0.73 9.83 5.57
C ASP A 343 1.01 11.17 6.26
N VAL A 344 0.11 11.61 7.12
CA VAL A 344 0.31 12.86 7.90
C VAL A 344 1.56 12.75 8.79
N ALA A 345 1.67 11.67 9.56
CA ALA A 345 2.81 11.45 10.45
C ALA A 345 4.14 11.38 9.65
N LEU A 346 4.14 10.70 8.53
CA LEU A 346 5.31 10.53 7.67
C LEU A 346 5.74 11.85 7.02
N ASN A 347 4.80 12.69 6.58
CA ASN A 347 5.10 14.02 6.03
C ASN A 347 5.79 14.92 7.06
N PHE A 348 5.26 14.96 8.29
CA PHE A 348 5.92 15.71 9.37
C PHE A 348 7.31 15.13 9.69
N GLY A 349 7.46 13.81 9.73
CA GLY A 349 8.74 13.14 9.90
C GLY A 349 9.74 13.51 8.81
N GLY A 350 9.32 13.50 7.54
CA GLY A 350 10.14 13.87 6.39
C GLY A 350 10.59 15.34 6.43
N ALA A 351 9.69 16.23 6.84
CA ALA A 351 9.98 17.66 6.96
C ALA A 351 10.86 18.05 8.16
N SER A 352 11.18 17.12 9.06
CA SER A 352 11.87 17.38 10.34
C SER A 352 13.37 17.10 10.32
N GLY A 353 13.99 17.02 9.14
CA GLY A 353 15.45 16.96 9.00
C GLY A 353 16.11 18.27 9.43
N ASN A 354 17.25 18.18 10.11
CA ASN A 354 18.04 19.34 10.51
C ASN A 354 19.50 19.12 10.12
N PHE A 355 20.06 20.03 9.33
CA PHE A 355 21.43 19.94 8.82
C PHE A 355 21.73 18.58 8.18
N GLU A 356 22.61 17.76 8.74
CA GLU A 356 23.10 16.53 8.14
C GLU A 356 22.33 15.27 8.57
N LEU A 357 21.26 15.40 9.38
CA LEU A 357 20.51 14.22 9.84
C LEU A 357 19.02 14.50 10.05
N ASN A 358 18.19 13.56 9.59
CA ASN A 358 16.81 13.43 10.02
C ASN A 358 16.73 12.47 11.22
N VAL A 359 16.07 12.88 12.31
CA VAL A 359 15.92 12.09 13.55
C VAL A 359 14.48 11.64 13.81
N PHE A 360 13.70 11.39 12.75
CA PHE A 360 12.34 10.83 12.77
C PHE A 360 12.25 9.49 12.03
N LYS A 361 13.39 8.86 11.76
CA LYS A 361 13.47 7.65 10.93
C LYS A 361 12.70 6.46 11.48
N PRO A 362 12.72 6.11 12.78
CA PRO A 362 11.90 5.02 13.30
C PRO A 362 10.40 5.22 13.08
N LEU A 363 9.90 6.45 13.28
CA LEU A 363 8.52 6.82 13.00
C LEU A 363 8.18 6.62 11.51
N MET A 364 9.04 7.13 10.62
CA MET A 364 8.84 7.02 9.16
C MET A 364 8.83 5.57 8.70
N ALA A 365 9.80 4.76 9.18
CA ALA A 365 9.87 3.33 8.86
C ALA A 365 8.61 2.59 9.31
N HIS A 366 8.16 2.82 10.55
CA HIS A 366 6.98 2.17 11.11
C HIS A 366 5.72 2.51 10.31
N ASN A 367 5.44 3.80 10.08
CA ASN A 367 4.23 4.22 9.38
C ASN A 367 4.23 3.79 7.91
N PHE A 368 5.38 3.85 7.24
CA PHE A 368 5.50 3.42 5.84
C PHE A 368 5.23 1.91 5.70
N LEU A 369 5.93 1.10 6.46
CA LEU A 369 5.81 -0.36 6.39
C LEU A 369 4.43 -0.85 6.87
N GLN A 370 3.84 -0.20 7.88
CA GLN A 370 2.46 -0.48 8.27
C GLN A 370 1.49 -0.19 7.12
N SER A 371 1.64 0.94 6.42
CA SER A 371 0.77 1.29 5.29
C SER A 371 0.89 0.29 4.14
N VAL A 372 2.11 -0.12 3.80
CA VAL A 372 2.33 -1.14 2.77
C VAL A 372 1.67 -2.46 3.14
N ARG A 373 1.87 -2.93 4.38
CA ARG A 373 1.29 -4.18 4.87
C ARG A 373 -0.24 -4.13 4.91
N LEU A 374 -0.82 -3.05 5.47
CA LEU A 374 -2.27 -2.88 5.52
C LEU A 374 -2.90 -2.88 4.13
N LEU A 375 -2.28 -2.18 3.17
CA LEU A 375 -2.78 -2.15 1.80
C LEU A 375 -2.64 -3.52 1.12
N ALA A 376 -1.49 -4.17 1.24
CA ALA A 376 -1.24 -5.45 0.60
C ALA A 376 -2.18 -6.54 1.14
N ASP A 377 -2.26 -6.68 2.47
CA ASP A 377 -3.10 -7.68 3.13
C ASP A 377 -4.59 -7.39 2.90
N GLY A 378 -4.99 -6.12 2.99
CA GLY A 378 -6.38 -5.71 2.78
C GLY A 378 -6.83 -5.87 1.34
N ILE A 379 -5.98 -5.56 0.36
CA ILE A 379 -6.25 -5.79 -1.07
C ILE A 379 -6.38 -7.29 -1.36
N HIS A 380 -5.47 -8.11 -0.82
CA HIS A 380 -5.53 -9.56 -0.98
C HIS A 380 -6.80 -10.15 -0.37
N SER A 381 -7.12 -9.76 0.87
CA SER A 381 -8.34 -10.21 1.54
C SER A 381 -9.62 -9.79 0.79
N PHE A 382 -9.65 -8.55 0.30
CA PHE A 382 -10.78 -8.05 -0.50
C PHE A 382 -10.91 -8.77 -1.83
N ASP A 383 -9.80 -9.08 -2.49
CA ASP A 383 -9.80 -9.87 -3.72
C ASP A 383 -10.37 -11.26 -3.51
N GLU A 384 -9.80 -12.01 -2.56
CA GLU A 384 -10.13 -13.41 -2.31
C GLU A 384 -11.56 -13.60 -1.76
N HIS A 385 -11.95 -12.75 -0.80
CA HIS A 385 -13.18 -12.93 -0.02
C HIS A 385 -14.33 -11.99 -0.43
N CYS A 386 -14.11 -11.12 -1.42
CA CYS A 386 -15.16 -10.23 -1.94
C CYS A 386 -15.18 -10.19 -3.47
N ALA A 387 -14.15 -9.60 -4.09
CA ALA A 387 -14.16 -9.25 -5.52
C ALA A 387 -14.33 -10.47 -6.43
N HIS A 388 -13.62 -11.55 -6.14
CA HIS A 388 -13.68 -12.80 -6.91
C HIS A 388 -15.10 -13.39 -6.98
N GLY A 389 -15.84 -13.31 -5.88
CA GLY A 389 -17.17 -13.87 -5.73
C GLY A 389 -18.33 -12.93 -6.05
N ILE A 390 -18.09 -11.75 -6.58
CA ILE A 390 -19.17 -10.81 -6.98
C ILE A 390 -19.99 -11.41 -8.12
N VAL A 391 -21.32 -11.36 -7.97
CA VAL A 391 -22.31 -11.81 -8.96
C VAL A 391 -23.30 -10.68 -9.24
N ALA A 392 -23.66 -10.47 -10.51
CA ALA A 392 -24.66 -9.48 -10.91
C ALA A 392 -26.08 -10.02 -10.70
N ASN A 393 -26.94 -9.24 -10.06
CA ASN A 393 -28.38 -9.54 -9.88
C ASN A 393 -29.16 -8.97 -11.05
N ARG A 394 -29.17 -9.67 -12.19
CA ARG A 394 -29.70 -9.19 -13.48
C ARG A 394 -31.16 -8.75 -13.41
N ASP A 395 -32.02 -9.49 -12.73
CA ASP A 395 -33.45 -9.17 -12.60
C ASP A 395 -33.64 -7.86 -11.81
N ARG A 396 -32.83 -7.66 -10.75
CA ARG A 396 -32.88 -6.43 -9.96
C ARG A 396 -32.37 -5.23 -10.76
N ILE A 397 -31.32 -5.40 -11.53
CA ILE A 397 -30.78 -4.38 -12.44
C ILE A 397 -31.83 -3.99 -13.47
N ALA A 398 -32.53 -4.96 -14.08
CA ALA A 398 -33.57 -4.74 -15.06
C ALA A 398 -34.77 -3.98 -14.45
N ASP A 399 -35.27 -4.40 -13.27
CA ASP A 399 -36.35 -3.69 -12.55
C ASP A 399 -36.00 -2.23 -12.29
N LEU A 400 -34.79 -1.94 -11.80
CA LEU A 400 -34.34 -0.55 -11.56
C LEU A 400 -34.22 0.25 -12.87
N MET A 401 -33.78 -0.37 -13.96
CA MET A 401 -33.70 0.23 -15.28
C MET A 401 -35.07 0.67 -15.81
N GLU A 402 -36.06 -0.23 -15.76
CA GLU A 402 -37.41 0.03 -16.26
C GLU A 402 -38.09 1.19 -15.51
N ARG A 403 -37.76 1.35 -14.24
CA ARG A 403 -38.33 2.40 -13.36
C ARG A 403 -37.66 3.75 -13.48
N SER A 404 -36.51 3.84 -14.18
CA SER A 404 -35.73 5.07 -14.25
C SER A 404 -36.41 6.11 -15.15
N LEU A 405 -36.56 7.31 -14.60
CA LEU A 405 -37.04 8.47 -15.33
C LEU A 405 -35.95 9.08 -16.24
N MET A 406 -34.70 8.73 -16.03
CA MET A 406 -33.56 9.32 -16.79
C MET A 406 -33.43 8.76 -18.21
N LEU A 407 -34.15 7.68 -18.52
CA LEU A 407 -34.30 7.19 -19.90
C LEU A 407 -34.96 8.21 -20.83
N VAL A 408 -35.68 9.18 -20.28
CA VAL A 408 -36.25 10.33 -21.03
C VAL A 408 -35.22 11.10 -21.81
N THR A 409 -33.94 11.03 -21.42
CA THR A 409 -32.82 11.68 -22.11
C THR A 409 -32.72 11.24 -23.57
N ALA A 410 -33.10 10.00 -23.88
CA ALA A 410 -33.14 9.50 -25.25
C ALA A 410 -34.20 10.18 -26.12
N LEU A 411 -35.23 10.77 -25.54
CA LEU A 411 -36.28 11.50 -26.27
C LEU A 411 -35.86 12.94 -26.61
N ALA A 412 -34.94 13.54 -25.85
CA ALA A 412 -34.58 14.96 -26.03
C ALA A 412 -34.14 15.34 -27.46
N PRO A 413 -33.34 14.51 -28.17
CA PRO A 413 -32.97 14.83 -29.59
C PRO A 413 -34.16 14.86 -30.56
N HIS A 414 -35.26 14.15 -30.22
CA HIS A 414 -36.43 14.00 -31.09
C HIS A 414 -37.55 15.02 -30.81
N ILE A 415 -37.83 15.28 -29.54
CA ILE A 415 -38.97 16.12 -29.10
C ILE A 415 -38.56 17.43 -28.43
N GLY A 416 -37.26 17.64 -28.21
CA GLY A 416 -36.69 18.79 -27.49
C GLY A 416 -36.66 18.61 -25.98
N TYR A 417 -35.72 19.30 -25.31
CA TYR A 417 -35.44 19.25 -23.89
C TYR A 417 -36.66 19.53 -23.02
N ASP A 418 -37.44 20.59 -23.33
CA ASP A 418 -38.56 21.02 -22.50
C ASP A 418 -39.70 19.99 -22.46
N LYS A 419 -40.01 19.34 -23.57
CA LYS A 419 -40.99 18.25 -23.61
C LYS A 419 -40.51 17.01 -22.86
N ALA A 420 -39.24 16.65 -23.04
CA ALA A 420 -38.63 15.53 -22.30
C ALA A 420 -38.67 15.81 -20.79
N ALA A 421 -38.28 17.01 -20.34
CA ALA A 421 -38.35 17.41 -18.95
C ALA A 421 -39.77 17.37 -18.39
N LYS A 422 -40.78 17.76 -19.18
CA LYS A 422 -42.19 17.69 -18.76
C LYS A 422 -42.66 16.26 -18.59
N ILE A 423 -42.26 15.35 -19.47
CA ILE A 423 -42.58 13.91 -19.33
C ILE A 423 -42.01 13.38 -18.01
N ALA A 424 -40.71 13.58 -17.75
CA ALA A 424 -40.07 13.08 -16.53
C ALA A 424 -40.72 13.65 -15.26
N LYS A 425 -40.95 14.95 -15.23
CA LYS A 425 -41.58 15.65 -14.09
C LYS A 425 -43.01 15.13 -13.81
N GLN A 426 -43.80 14.94 -14.85
CA GLN A 426 -45.16 14.46 -14.71
C GLN A 426 -45.22 13.00 -14.31
N ALA A 427 -44.36 12.15 -14.90
CA ALA A 427 -44.20 10.74 -14.53
C ALA A 427 -43.84 10.62 -13.05
N HIS A 428 -42.88 11.43 -12.56
CA HIS A 428 -42.50 11.46 -11.15
C HIS A 428 -43.67 11.84 -10.24
N GLN A 429 -44.38 12.92 -10.58
CA GLN A 429 -45.52 13.42 -9.75
C GLN A 429 -46.65 12.43 -9.68
N GLN A 430 -46.90 11.67 -10.69
CA GLN A 430 -48.02 10.70 -10.80
C GLN A 430 -47.61 9.26 -10.40
N GLY A 431 -46.33 9.00 -10.14
CA GLY A 431 -45.84 7.64 -9.91
C GLY A 431 -46.01 6.73 -11.13
N ALA A 432 -46.11 7.31 -12.33
CA ALA A 432 -46.29 6.60 -13.59
C ALA A 432 -44.94 6.32 -14.29
N ASN A 433 -44.90 5.40 -15.22
CA ASN A 433 -43.72 5.15 -16.04
C ASN A 433 -43.60 6.20 -17.18
N LEU A 434 -42.40 6.31 -17.75
CA LEU A 434 -42.11 7.30 -18.79
C LEU A 434 -42.97 7.09 -20.06
N LYS A 435 -43.17 5.83 -20.49
CA LYS A 435 -43.90 5.51 -21.72
C LYS A 435 -45.36 5.95 -21.59
N GLU A 436 -46.02 5.52 -20.52
CA GLU A 436 -47.41 5.93 -20.26
C GLU A 436 -47.60 7.44 -20.23
N THR A 437 -46.70 8.13 -19.57
CA THR A 437 -46.76 9.58 -19.47
C THR A 437 -46.49 10.28 -20.81
N ALA A 438 -45.54 9.79 -21.59
CA ALA A 438 -45.22 10.35 -22.89
C ALA A 438 -46.37 10.22 -23.88
N LEU A 439 -47.03 9.05 -23.90
CA LEU A 439 -48.21 8.76 -24.67
C LEU A 439 -49.41 9.64 -24.24
N ALA A 440 -49.68 9.74 -22.93
CA ALA A 440 -50.75 10.56 -22.37
C ALA A 440 -50.61 12.04 -22.74
N LEU A 441 -49.37 12.55 -22.82
CA LEU A 441 -49.06 13.92 -23.22
C LEU A 441 -49.15 14.12 -24.76
N GLY A 442 -49.25 13.05 -25.55
CA GLY A 442 -49.31 13.09 -27.01
C GLY A 442 -48.01 13.60 -27.66
N TYR A 443 -46.86 13.41 -26.99
CA TYR A 443 -45.57 13.88 -27.52
C TYR A 443 -44.88 12.84 -28.39
N VAL A 444 -45.23 11.57 -28.21
CA VAL A 444 -44.72 10.45 -29.03
C VAL A 444 -45.80 9.35 -29.16
N THR A 445 -45.70 8.54 -30.22
CA THR A 445 -46.46 7.29 -30.34
C THR A 445 -45.75 6.15 -29.56
N SER A 446 -46.43 5.03 -29.41
CA SER A 446 -45.82 3.82 -28.77
C SER A 446 -44.61 3.35 -29.57
N GLU A 447 -44.75 3.32 -30.90
CA GLU A 447 -43.71 2.89 -31.83
C GLU A 447 -42.49 3.82 -31.81
N GLU A 448 -42.71 5.12 -31.76
CA GLU A 448 -41.63 6.12 -31.61
C GLU A 448 -40.92 5.99 -30.29
N PHE A 449 -41.66 5.82 -29.19
CA PHE A 449 -41.06 5.59 -27.87
C PHE A 449 -40.15 4.36 -27.88
N ASP A 450 -40.66 3.22 -28.35
CA ASP A 450 -39.90 1.97 -28.38
C ASP A 450 -38.71 2.01 -29.38
N ALA A 451 -38.81 2.82 -30.42
CA ALA A 451 -37.75 3.01 -31.38
C ALA A 451 -36.59 3.88 -30.81
N TRP A 452 -36.92 4.89 -30.00
CA TRP A 452 -35.95 5.90 -29.54
C TRP A 452 -35.41 5.63 -28.11
N VAL A 453 -36.20 5.02 -27.23
CA VAL A 453 -35.78 4.76 -25.84
C VAL A 453 -35.24 3.33 -25.75
N LYS A 454 -33.97 3.19 -26.12
CA LYS A 454 -33.22 1.92 -26.03
C LYS A 454 -32.02 2.12 -25.12
N PRO A 455 -32.04 1.62 -23.88
CA PRO A 455 -30.91 1.79 -22.95
C PRO A 455 -29.56 1.35 -23.54
N GLN A 456 -29.56 0.33 -24.41
CA GLN A 456 -28.36 -0.18 -25.08
C GLN A 456 -27.71 0.84 -26.02
N ASP A 457 -28.51 1.76 -26.60
CA ASP A 457 -28.03 2.79 -27.52
C ASP A 457 -27.51 4.03 -26.76
N MET A 458 -27.70 4.08 -25.43
CA MET A 458 -27.33 5.21 -24.57
C MET A 458 -25.95 5.05 -23.90
N ILE A 459 -25.27 3.92 -24.11
CA ILE A 459 -24.01 3.58 -23.41
C ILE A 459 -22.74 3.90 -24.19
N HIS A 460 -22.89 4.48 -25.37
CA HIS A 460 -21.78 4.88 -26.26
C HIS A 460 -22.03 6.27 -26.84
N PRO A 461 -20.97 6.98 -27.27
CA PRO A 461 -21.12 8.20 -28.04
C PRO A 461 -21.91 7.93 -29.33
N VAL A 462 -22.80 8.87 -29.70
CA VAL A 462 -23.53 8.79 -30.99
C VAL A 462 -22.53 8.90 -32.14
N SER A 463 -22.55 7.97 -33.09
CA SER A 463 -21.77 8.11 -34.29
C SER A 463 -22.34 9.27 -35.13
N TYR A 464 -21.51 10.21 -35.53
CA TYR A 464 -21.88 11.46 -36.27
C TYR A 464 -22.66 11.25 -37.59
N THR A 465 -22.85 10.02 -38.01
CA THR A 465 -23.59 9.71 -39.26
C THR A 465 -25.08 10.06 -39.23
N HIS A 466 -25.68 10.25 -38.05
CA HIS A 466 -27.10 10.62 -37.91
C HIS A 466 -27.37 12.11 -37.66
N LEU A 467 -26.37 12.91 -37.29
CA LEU A 467 -26.56 14.35 -37.03
C LEU A 467 -26.55 15.23 -38.31
N ARG A 468 -26.08 14.74 -39.47
CA ARG A 468 -26.04 15.49 -40.71
C ARG A 468 -27.38 15.62 -41.47
N ALA A 469 -28.42 14.94 -41.02
CA ALA A 469 -29.72 14.97 -41.70
C ALA A 469 -30.64 16.15 -41.27
N HIS A 470 -30.32 16.85 -40.16
CA HIS A 470 -31.16 17.95 -39.65
C HIS A 470 -30.61 19.36 -39.83
N GLU A 471 -29.31 19.53 -40.22
CA GLU A 471 -28.72 20.88 -40.38
C GLU A 471 -28.86 21.48 -41.80
N THR A 472 -29.52 20.83 -42.73
CA THR A 472 -29.63 21.31 -44.12
C THR A 472 -31.03 21.81 -44.51
N ARG A 473 -31.86 22.24 -43.55
CA ARG A 473 -33.21 22.73 -43.88
C ARG A 473 -33.57 24.15 -43.43
N GLU A 474 -32.64 24.92 -42.86
CA GLU A 474 -32.93 26.29 -42.43
C GLU A 474 -32.04 27.39 -43.07
N ASP A 475 -31.28 27.11 -44.11
CA ASP A 475 -30.58 28.14 -44.89
C ASP A 475 -30.93 28.01 -46.39
N LEU A 476 -32.16 28.42 -46.78
CA LEU A 476 -32.53 28.91 -48.10
C LEU A 476 -33.70 29.90 -47.96
#